data_9754615d678b1812dbe0d59717f720fc
#
_entry.id   9754615d678b1812dbe0d59717f720fc
#
_cell.length_a   1.000
_cell.length_b   1.000
_cell.length_c   1.000
_cell.angle_alpha   90.00
_cell.angle_beta   90.00
_cell.angle_gamma   90.00
#
_symmetry.space_group_name_H-M   'P 1'
#
loop_
_entity.id
_entity.type
_entity.pdbx_description
1 polymer ?
#
loop_
_entity_poly.entity_id
_entity_poly.type
_entity_poly.pdbx_seq_one_letter_code
_entity_poly.pdbx_strand_id
1 'polypeptide(L)'
;MIIILCTTPNDMSIVLNLTKALLHHKLAACITLLHEVRSFYYWDNTLKDQDELQLLIKTRSSLKGAVLNTIKQLHPYKVPEFLVLPIIDGEPNYLSWMQSVLRKH
;
A
#
# COMPACT_ATOMS: atom_id res chain seq x y z
N MET A 1 -7.52 11.12 -6.26
CA MET A 1 -7.36 9.98 -5.34
C MET A 1 -6.81 8.77 -6.06
N ILE A 2 -6.04 7.96 -5.38
CA ILE A 2 -5.39 6.77 -5.93
C ILE A 2 -5.48 5.63 -4.93
N ILE A 3 -5.33 4.41 -5.43
CA ILE A 3 -5.07 3.22 -4.62
C ILE A 3 -3.68 2.71 -4.98
N ILE A 4 -2.85 2.51 -3.98
CA ILE A 4 -1.53 1.92 -4.16
C ILE A 4 -1.61 0.45 -3.76
N LEU A 5 -1.20 -0.44 -4.66
CA LEU A 5 -1.06 -1.86 -4.38
C LEU A 5 0.35 -2.14 -3.90
N CYS A 6 0.44 -2.85 -2.78
CA CYS A 6 1.72 -3.28 -2.22
C CYS A 6 1.55 -4.67 -1.61
N THR A 7 2.42 -5.61 -1.95
CA THR A 7 2.43 -6.93 -1.30
C THR A 7 3.54 -7.00 -0.27
N THR A 8 3.32 -7.78 0.77
CA THR A 8 4.31 -8.07 1.81
C THR A 8 4.46 -9.56 1.99
N PRO A 9 5.55 -10.04 2.62
CA PRO A 9 5.57 -11.40 3.12
C PRO A 9 4.37 -11.66 4.03
N ASN A 10 4.01 -12.93 4.20
CA ASN A 10 2.91 -13.32 5.07
C ASN A 10 3.31 -13.18 6.55
N ASP A 11 3.53 -11.95 6.98
CA ASP A 11 3.98 -11.60 8.32
C ASP A 11 3.25 -10.33 8.78
N MET A 12 2.32 -10.50 9.71
CA MET A 12 1.50 -9.38 10.18
C MET A 12 2.31 -8.29 10.88
N SER A 13 3.47 -8.60 11.44
CA SER A 13 4.29 -7.56 12.09
C SER A 13 4.79 -6.53 11.07
N ILE A 14 5.14 -6.98 9.87
CA ILE A 14 5.55 -6.09 8.77
C ILE A 14 4.38 -5.20 8.36
N VAL A 15 3.20 -5.81 8.16
CA VAL A 15 1.99 -5.06 7.79
C VAL A 15 1.64 -4.02 8.85
N LEU A 16 1.69 -4.38 10.13
CA LEU A 16 1.35 -3.46 11.22
C LEU A 16 2.33 -2.29 11.28
N ASN A 17 3.63 -2.55 11.07
CA ASN A 17 4.61 -1.47 11.03
C ASN A 17 4.35 -0.49 9.89
N LEU A 18 4.07 -1.01 8.70
CA LEU A 18 3.75 -0.18 7.53
C LEU A 18 2.47 0.61 7.75
N THR A 19 1.39 -0.04 8.18
CA THR A 19 0.09 0.62 8.35
C THR A 19 0.15 1.69 9.43
N LYS A 20 0.80 1.41 10.56
CA LYS A 20 0.95 2.40 11.63
C LYS A 20 1.73 3.62 11.16
N ALA A 21 2.83 3.42 10.45
CA ALA A 21 3.63 4.53 9.94
C ALA A 21 2.84 5.38 8.95
N LEU A 22 2.18 4.75 7.99
CA LEU A 22 1.43 5.46 6.95
C LEU A 22 0.23 6.22 7.52
N LEU A 23 -0.50 5.61 8.44
CA LEU A 23 -1.66 6.25 9.06
C LEU A 23 -1.26 7.32 10.06
N HIS A 24 -0.23 7.08 10.87
CA HIS A 24 0.26 8.06 11.84
C HIS A 24 0.71 9.35 11.17
N HIS A 25 1.40 9.23 10.04
CA HIS A 25 1.88 10.40 9.29
C HIS A 25 0.84 10.97 8.34
N LYS A 26 -0.39 10.46 8.37
CA LYS A 26 -1.51 10.90 7.53
C LYS A 26 -1.18 10.81 6.04
N LEU A 27 -0.40 9.82 5.66
CA LEU A 27 -0.05 9.52 4.28
C LEU A 27 -1.05 8.60 3.60
N ALA A 28 -1.87 7.91 4.38
CA ALA A 28 -2.93 7.05 3.89
C ALA A 28 -4.21 7.36 4.64
N ALA A 29 -5.34 7.36 3.93
CA ALA A 29 -6.65 7.54 4.55
C ALA A 29 -7.17 6.24 5.12
N CYS A 30 -6.91 5.14 4.42
CA CYS A 30 -7.38 3.81 4.80
C CYS A 30 -6.46 2.79 4.15
N ILE A 31 -6.17 1.71 4.85
CA ILE A 31 -5.42 0.59 4.30
C ILE A 31 -6.24 -0.67 4.48
N THR A 32 -6.61 -1.29 3.36
CA THR A 32 -7.32 -2.57 3.36
C THR A 32 -6.32 -3.69 3.15
N LEU A 33 -6.43 -4.73 3.97
CA LEU A 33 -5.55 -5.89 3.90
C LEU A 33 -6.30 -7.07 3.30
N LEU A 34 -5.70 -7.70 2.29
CA LEU A 34 -6.17 -8.97 1.75
C LEU A 34 -5.26 -10.09 2.23
N HIS A 35 -5.86 -11.10 2.85
CA HIS A 35 -5.18 -12.31 3.29
C HIS A 35 -5.18 -13.37 2.19
N GLU A 36 -4.35 -14.38 2.35
CA GLU A 36 -4.35 -15.56 1.50
C GLU A 36 -4.10 -15.22 0.03
N VAL A 37 -3.20 -14.28 -0.19
CA VAL A 37 -2.75 -13.89 -1.53
C VAL A 37 -1.58 -14.78 -1.89
N ARG A 38 -1.58 -15.26 -3.14
CA ARG A 38 -0.52 -16.12 -3.63
C ARG A 38 -0.01 -15.55 -4.93
N SER A 39 1.30 -15.23 -4.97
CA SER A 39 1.92 -14.58 -6.11
C SER A 39 2.84 -15.56 -6.83
N PHE A 40 2.73 -15.58 -8.15
CA PHE A 40 3.55 -16.43 -9.01
C PHE A 40 4.34 -15.54 -9.96
N TYR A 41 5.66 -15.73 -10.01
CA TYR A 41 6.52 -14.92 -10.87
C TYR A 41 7.88 -15.57 -11.02
N TYR A 42 8.63 -15.15 -12.04
CA TYR A 42 10.01 -15.54 -12.20
C TYR A 42 10.93 -14.48 -11.61
N TRP A 43 11.92 -14.92 -10.85
CA TRP A 43 12.99 -14.08 -10.32
C TRP A 43 14.29 -14.87 -10.42
N ASP A 44 15.31 -14.28 -11.06
CA ASP A 44 16.59 -14.96 -11.32
C ASP A 44 16.38 -16.33 -11.98
N ASN A 45 15.54 -16.40 -13.00
CA ASN A 45 15.19 -17.60 -13.74
C ASN A 45 14.59 -18.73 -12.91
N THR A 46 14.13 -18.41 -11.68
CA THR A 46 13.45 -19.37 -10.80
C THR A 46 12.00 -18.99 -10.65
N LEU A 47 11.11 -19.96 -10.82
CA LEU A 47 9.68 -19.76 -10.56
C LEU A 47 9.46 -19.60 -9.05
N LYS A 48 8.91 -18.47 -8.66
CA LYS A 48 8.50 -18.20 -7.29
C LYS A 48 7.00 -18.41 -7.15
N ASP A 49 6.62 -18.96 -6.02
CA ASP A 49 5.24 -19.23 -5.64
C ASP A 49 5.16 -18.90 -4.15
N GLN A 50 4.67 -17.72 -3.82
CA GLN A 50 4.78 -17.20 -2.47
C GLN A 50 3.44 -16.81 -1.88
N ASP A 51 3.24 -17.17 -0.62
CA ASP A 51 2.13 -16.64 0.18
C ASP A 51 2.48 -15.23 0.60
N GLU A 52 1.56 -14.32 0.33
CA GLU A 52 1.75 -12.91 0.63
C GLU A 52 0.50 -12.30 1.21
N LEU A 53 0.65 -11.10 1.77
CA LEU A 53 -0.45 -10.22 2.16
C LEU A 53 -0.45 -9.06 1.18
N GLN A 54 -1.64 -8.60 0.77
CA GLN A 54 -1.74 -7.46 -0.13
C GLN A 54 -2.41 -6.30 0.56
N LEU A 55 -1.79 -5.13 0.45
CA LEU A 55 -2.32 -3.88 0.97
C LEU A 55 -2.91 -3.06 -0.18
N LEU A 56 -4.10 -2.52 0.07
CA LEU A 56 -4.72 -1.51 -0.77
C LEU A 56 -4.64 -0.20 0.01
N ILE A 57 -3.69 0.65 -0.36
CA ILE A 57 -3.42 1.90 0.34
C ILE A 57 -4.17 3.02 -0.39
N LYS A 58 -5.15 3.60 0.28
CA LYS A 58 -5.99 4.65 -0.31
C LYS A 58 -5.45 5.99 0.11
N THR A 59 -5.06 6.81 -0.87
CA THR A 59 -4.43 8.09 -0.60
C THR A 59 -4.65 9.08 -1.75
N ARG A 60 -3.96 10.19 -1.70
CA ARG A 60 -3.97 11.21 -2.74
C ARG A 60 -2.69 11.13 -3.58
N SER A 61 -2.80 11.40 -4.87
CA SER A 61 -1.68 11.29 -5.81
C SER A 61 -0.45 12.09 -5.36
N SER A 62 -0.67 13.27 -4.77
CA SER A 62 0.46 14.12 -4.32
C SER A 62 1.27 13.50 -3.17
N LEU A 63 0.73 12.49 -2.48
CA LEU A 63 1.40 11.83 -1.36
C LEU A 63 2.10 10.53 -1.76
N LYS A 64 2.00 10.11 -3.02
CA LYS A 64 2.55 8.81 -3.44
C LYS A 64 4.06 8.69 -3.22
N GLY A 65 4.80 9.78 -3.42
CA GLY A 65 6.26 9.77 -3.18
C GLY A 65 6.61 9.52 -1.73
N ALA A 66 5.91 10.17 -0.81
CA ALA A 66 6.10 9.98 0.63
C ALA A 66 5.69 8.57 1.06
N VAL A 67 4.61 8.03 0.47
CA VAL A 67 4.20 6.64 0.71
C VAL A 67 5.30 5.67 0.26
N LEU A 68 5.82 5.86 -0.95
CA LEU A 68 6.89 5.00 -1.48
C LEU A 68 8.13 5.04 -0.58
N ASN A 69 8.54 6.22 -0.15
CA ASN A 69 9.70 6.36 0.74
C ASN A 69 9.50 5.61 2.05
N THR A 70 8.31 5.71 2.63
CA THR A 70 7.99 4.98 3.87
C THR A 70 8.02 3.48 3.65
N ILE A 71 7.45 3.01 2.55
CA ILE A 71 7.46 1.58 2.21
C ILE A 71 8.90 1.09 2.05
N LYS A 72 9.74 1.82 1.32
CA LYS A 72 11.13 1.42 1.11
C LYS A 72 11.94 1.32 2.40
N GLN A 73 11.62 2.15 3.38
CA GLN A 73 12.31 2.12 4.68
C GLN A 73 11.92 0.92 5.54
N LEU A 74 10.68 0.44 5.42
CA LEU A 74 10.11 -0.55 6.33
C LEU A 74 9.88 -1.91 5.69
N HIS A 75 9.90 -1.99 4.37
CA HIS A 75 9.60 -3.22 3.66
C HIS A 75 10.85 -4.10 3.54
N PRO A 76 10.75 -5.41 3.77
CA PRO A 76 11.92 -6.31 3.72
C PRO A 76 12.41 -6.59 2.31
N TYR A 77 11.55 -6.44 1.28
CA TYR A 77 11.95 -6.67 -0.10
C TYR A 77 12.79 -5.52 -0.61
N LYS A 78 13.85 -5.86 -1.35
CA LYS A 78 14.66 -4.84 -2.02
C LYS A 78 13.86 -4.11 -3.09
N VAL A 79 12.98 -4.84 -3.79
CA VAL A 79 12.11 -4.29 -4.82
C VAL A 79 10.66 -4.68 -4.46
N PRO A 80 9.97 -3.87 -3.65
CA PRO A 80 8.57 -4.16 -3.30
C PRO A 80 7.63 -3.81 -4.46
N GLU A 81 6.49 -4.50 -4.51
CA GLU A 81 5.41 -4.09 -5.40
C GLU A 81 4.92 -2.70 -4.99
N PHE A 82 4.84 -1.82 -5.97
CA PHE A 82 4.29 -0.48 -5.77
C PHE A 82 3.61 -0.09 -7.08
N LEU A 83 2.30 -0.29 -7.14
CA LEU A 83 1.51 0.01 -8.33
C LEU A 83 0.44 1.04 -7.97
N VAL A 84 0.32 2.07 -8.79
CA VAL A 84 -0.62 3.16 -8.55
C VAL A 84 -1.81 3.01 -9.49
N LEU A 85 -3.01 2.88 -8.91
CA LEU A 85 -4.25 2.81 -9.64
C LEU A 85 -5.04 4.10 -9.44
N PRO A 86 -5.47 4.78 -10.51
CA PRO A 86 -6.30 5.97 -10.35
C PRO A 86 -7.71 5.59 -9.87
N ILE A 87 -8.27 6.39 -8.97
CA ILE A 87 -9.68 6.31 -8.61
C ILE A 87 -10.41 7.31 -9.50
N ILE A 88 -11.18 6.81 -10.45
CA ILE A 88 -11.84 7.66 -11.44
C ILE A 88 -13.18 8.20 -10.97
N ASP A 89 -13.78 7.56 -9.96
CA ASP A 89 -15.06 7.97 -9.40
C ASP A 89 -15.26 7.28 -8.05
N GLY A 90 -16.11 7.84 -7.22
CA GLY A 90 -16.42 7.27 -5.92
C GLY A 90 -17.60 8.00 -5.26
N GLU A 91 -18.11 7.46 -4.16
CA GLU A 91 -19.16 8.10 -3.40
C GLU A 91 -18.62 9.41 -2.83
N PRO A 92 -19.31 10.58 -3.05
CA PRO A 92 -18.75 11.89 -2.70
C PRO A 92 -18.40 12.05 -1.22
N ASN A 93 -19.21 11.52 -0.31
CA ASN A 93 -18.95 11.64 1.13
C ASN A 93 -17.72 10.82 1.54
N TYR A 94 -17.53 9.67 0.93
CA TYR A 94 -16.35 8.83 1.19
C TYR A 94 -15.09 9.53 0.69
N LEU A 95 -15.12 10.09 -0.52
CA LEU A 95 -13.99 10.82 -1.08
C LEU A 95 -13.65 12.06 -0.25
N SER A 96 -14.66 12.78 0.24
CA SER A 96 -14.47 13.91 1.16
C SER A 96 -13.82 13.46 2.47
N TRP A 97 -14.27 12.33 3.02
CA TRP A 97 -13.68 11.80 4.23
C TRP A 97 -12.21 11.45 4.02
N MET A 98 -11.87 10.77 2.91
CA MET A 98 -10.48 10.47 2.58
C MET A 98 -9.63 11.73 2.57
N GLN A 99 -10.12 12.76 1.89
CA GLN A 99 -9.42 14.03 1.78
C GLN A 99 -9.21 14.68 3.15
N SER A 100 -10.20 14.57 4.03
CA SER A 100 -10.15 15.23 5.35
C SER A 100 -9.14 14.63 6.30
N VAL A 101 -8.81 13.34 6.17
CA VAL A 101 -7.88 12.65 7.08
C VAL A 101 -6.45 12.60 6.56
N LEU A 102 -6.22 12.98 5.32
CA LEU A 102 -4.88 13.03 4.73
C LEU A 102 -4.20 14.35 5.04
N ARG A 103 -2.86 14.32 5.21
CA ARG A 103 -2.11 15.55 5.36
C ARG A 103 -2.07 16.31 4.03
N LYS A 104 -1.80 17.62 4.11
CA LYS A 104 -1.81 18.46 2.92
C LYS A 104 -0.61 18.22 2.01
N HIS A 105 0.50 17.89 2.58
CA HIS A 105 1.75 17.70 1.83
C HIS A 105 2.51 16.47 2.28
#